data_22fe1a97eb3dbee1e6667bb71d515171
#
_entry.id   22fe1a97eb3dbee1e6667bb71d515171
#
_cell.length_a   1.000
_cell.length_b   1.000
_cell.length_c   1.000
_cell.angle_alpha   90.00
_cell.angle_beta   90.00
_cell.angle_gamma   90.00
#
_symmetry.space_group_name_H-M   'P 1'
#
loop_
_entity.id
_entity.type
_entity.pdbx_description
1 polymer ?
#
loop_
_entity_poly.entity_id
_entity_poly.type
_entity_poly.pdbx_seq_one_letter_code
_entity_poly.pdbx_strand_id
1 'polypeptide(L)'
;MNKYKTYMYIGIIILIISIFGSTYAYYKYVLASININTITKGLDYYINYAKGTDITSGTLNPSTDYTGGNSVTITLNKKDNTYDIYGHIYLDITTISSALSSSNALKYVVLEGTTKISEGTLGGVSASNSYLLAVNIPLKTISTTYTVYLWFDETNSNALSAENTTIGAKVRCEATMKKINDEPYTVSILSEKIINLYNASTKNPVTNDSITYQYDTADSLMQDIGGNIRYYGKNPNNYIYYNCSDYSNQTSSTCELWRIIGEFDGKAKLIRNEILGVY
;
A
#
# COMPACT_ATOMS: atom_id res chain seq x y z
N MET A 1 -7.55 1.03 -53.96
CA MET A 1 -8.28 1.61 -52.84
C MET A 1 -8.08 3.11 -52.84
N ASN A 2 -9.14 3.90 -52.87
CA ASN A 2 -9.07 5.35 -53.08
C ASN A 2 -8.37 6.02 -51.90
N LYS A 3 -7.26 6.77 -52.10
CA LYS A 3 -6.44 7.41 -51.07
C LYS A 3 -7.29 8.20 -50.05
N TYR A 4 -8.36 8.83 -50.50
CA TYR A 4 -9.28 9.57 -49.65
C TYR A 4 -10.03 8.67 -48.63
N LYS A 5 -10.39 7.44 -48.98
CA LYS A 5 -11.01 6.49 -48.06
C LYS A 5 -10.01 6.03 -46.98
N THR A 6 -8.74 5.85 -47.36
CA THR A 6 -7.68 5.49 -46.41
C THR A 6 -7.46 6.61 -45.36
N TYR A 7 -7.36 7.86 -45.81
CA TYR A 7 -7.20 8.98 -44.88
C TYR A 7 -8.43 9.20 -44.00
N MET A 8 -9.62 8.94 -44.51
CA MET A 8 -10.86 9.00 -43.73
C MET A 8 -10.84 7.95 -42.62
N TYR A 9 -10.46 6.69 -42.89
CA TYR A 9 -10.36 5.64 -41.87
C TYR A 9 -9.28 5.94 -40.84
N ILE A 10 -8.11 6.45 -41.25
CA ILE A 10 -7.07 6.87 -40.31
C ILE A 10 -7.56 8.00 -39.41
N GLY A 11 -8.28 8.99 -39.95
CA GLY A 11 -8.86 10.07 -39.17
C GLY A 11 -9.89 9.60 -38.14
N ILE A 12 -10.74 8.62 -38.53
CA ILE A 12 -11.71 8.01 -37.61
C ILE A 12 -11.01 7.23 -36.49
N ILE A 13 -9.96 6.47 -36.82
CA ILE A 13 -9.19 5.71 -35.82
C ILE A 13 -8.50 6.66 -34.82
N ILE A 14 -7.89 7.74 -35.29
CA ILE A 14 -7.25 8.75 -34.44
C ILE A 14 -8.31 9.42 -33.54
N LEU A 15 -9.49 9.73 -34.07
CA LEU A 15 -10.59 10.30 -33.30
C LEU A 15 -11.07 9.35 -32.21
N ILE A 16 -11.20 8.06 -32.51
CA ILE A 16 -11.60 7.04 -31.54
C ILE A 16 -10.53 6.92 -30.45
N ILE A 17 -9.26 6.84 -30.80
CA ILE A 17 -8.15 6.75 -29.82
C ILE A 17 -8.11 8.01 -28.95
N SER A 18 -8.32 9.20 -29.51
CA SER A 18 -8.35 10.44 -28.72
C SER A 18 -9.53 10.53 -27.76
N ILE A 19 -10.70 10.01 -28.17
CA ILE A 19 -11.88 9.93 -27.30
C ILE A 19 -11.62 8.93 -26.15
N PHE A 20 -11.10 7.74 -26.42
CA PHE A 20 -10.80 6.75 -25.37
C PHE A 20 -9.65 7.21 -24.45
N GLY A 21 -8.60 7.83 -25.01
CA GLY A 21 -7.49 8.37 -24.22
C GLY A 21 -7.90 9.53 -23.32
N SER A 22 -8.70 10.46 -23.82
CA SER A 22 -9.24 11.56 -23.02
C SER A 22 -10.25 11.08 -21.97
N THR A 23 -11.03 10.04 -22.28
CA THR A 23 -11.99 9.45 -21.36
C THR A 23 -11.28 8.74 -20.20
N TYR A 24 -10.17 8.02 -20.46
CA TYR A 24 -9.38 7.39 -19.39
C TYR A 24 -8.72 8.41 -18.46
N ALA A 25 -8.11 9.46 -19.01
CA ALA A 25 -7.55 10.56 -18.22
C ALA A 25 -8.62 11.32 -17.41
N TYR A 26 -9.85 11.39 -17.93
CA TYR A 26 -10.99 12.06 -17.30
C TYR A 26 -11.55 11.30 -16.07
N TYR A 27 -11.29 10.00 -15.92
CA TYR A 27 -11.85 9.18 -14.84
C TYR A 27 -10.97 9.07 -13.59
N LYS A 28 -9.73 9.53 -13.61
CA LYS A 28 -8.84 9.52 -12.45
C LYS A 28 -8.64 10.94 -11.91
N TYR A 29 -9.08 11.16 -10.70
CA TYR A 29 -9.03 12.47 -10.05
C TYR A 29 -8.26 12.43 -8.75
N VAL A 30 -7.25 13.27 -8.63
CA VAL A 30 -6.45 13.42 -7.41
C VAL A 30 -6.91 14.66 -6.66
N LEU A 31 -7.54 14.46 -5.50
CA LEU A 31 -7.83 15.53 -4.55
C LEU A 31 -6.63 15.66 -3.61
N ALA A 32 -5.61 16.36 -4.09
CA ALA A 32 -4.42 16.59 -3.28
C ALA A 32 -4.73 17.54 -2.13
N SER A 33 -4.23 17.22 -0.96
CA SER A 33 -4.33 18.03 0.24
C SER A 33 -3.50 19.32 0.22
N ILE A 34 -2.91 19.70 -0.91
CA ILE A 34 -2.08 20.88 -1.08
C ILE A 34 -2.82 21.91 -1.91
N ASN A 35 -3.01 23.09 -1.34
CA ASN A 35 -3.52 24.32 -1.95
C ASN A 35 -4.51 24.14 -3.12
N ILE A 36 -5.74 24.44 -2.84
CA ILE A 36 -6.95 24.35 -3.68
C ILE A 36 -6.90 25.18 -4.98
N ASN A 37 -5.75 25.55 -5.51
CA ASN A 37 -5.64 26.37 -6.72
C ASN A 37 -5.34 25.60 -8.01
N THR A 38 -5.23 24.28 -7.96
CA THR A 38 -5.09 23.47 -9.17
C THR A 38 -6.05 22.30 -9.16
N ILE A 39 -7.32 22.64 -9.28
CA ILE A 39 -8.35 21.67 -9.54
C ILE A 39 -8.38 21.45 -11.05
N THR A 40 -8.01 20.25 -11.48
CA THR A 40 -8.20 19.84 -12.87
C THR A 40 -9.69 19.74 -13.15
N LYS A 41 -10.19 20.57 -14.05
CA LYS A 41 -11.61 20.71 -14.38
C LYS A 41 -12.26 19.39 -14.76
N GLY A 42 -13.22 18.91 -14.00
CA GLY A 42 -14.06 17.78 -14.38
C GLY A 42 -14.78 17.11 -13.20
N LEU A 43 -14.10 16.53 -12.22
CA LEU A 43 -14.75 15.87 -11.08
C LEU A 43 -15.11 16.81 -9.92
N ASP A 44 -14.48 17.97 -9.80
CA ASP A 44 -14.93 19.04 -8.91
C ASP A 44 -16.40 19.39 -9.08
N TYR A 45 -16.87 19.21 -10.28
CA TYR A 45 -18.28 19.43 -10.57
C TYR A 45 -19.16 18.45 -9.79
N TYR A 46 -18.64 17.25 -9.47
CA TYR A 46 -19.43 16.15 -8.91
C TYR A 46 -19.15 15.84 -7.44
N ILE A 47 -18.06 16.36 -6.86
CA ILE A 47 -17.69 16.09 -5.48
C ILE A 47 -17.37 17.36 -4.69
N ASN A 48 -17.55 17.29 -3.37
CA ASN A 48 -17.05 18.27 -2.42
C ASN A 48 -16.00 17.58 -1.54
N TYR A 49 -14.92 18.29 -1.29
CA TYR A 49 -13.82 17.82 -0.44
C TYR A 49 -13.41 18.90 0.55
N ALA A 50 -13.32 18.54 1.81
CA ALA A 50 -12.71 19.37 2.84
C ALA A 50 -11.64 18.56 3.56
N LYS A 51 -10.42 19.12 3.60
CA LYS A 51 -9.25 18.54 4.21
C LYS A 51 -9.12 18.96 5.68
N GLY A 52 -8.67 18.03 6.54
CA GLY A 52 -8.20 18.32 7.88
C GLY A 52 -6.75 18.82 7.92
N THR A 53 -6.21 18.99 9.12
CA THR A 53 -4.79 19.30 9.35
C THR A 53 -3.92 18.10 9.04
N ASP A 54 -2.76 18.33 8.40
CA ASP A 54 -1.76 17.30 8.19
C ASP A 54 -1.14 16.84 9.51
N ILE A 55 -0.65 15.62 9.55
CA ILE A 55 0.24 15.16 10.62
C ILE A 55 1.58 15.86 10.35
N THR A 56 1.81 16.96 11.05
CA THR A 56 3.11 17.63 11.03
C THR A 56 4.14 16.71 11.69
N SER A 57 5.39 16.77 11.22
CA SER A 57 6.48 15.97 11.77
C SER A 57 6.46 16.00 13.31
N GLY A 58 6.20 14.86 13.91
CA GLY A 58 6.07 14.71 15.35
C GLY A 58 6.32 13.28 15.78
N THR A 59 6.60 13.10 17.08
CA THR A 59 6.79 11.78 17.70
C THR A 59 5.44 11.11 17.88
N LEU A 60 5.32 9.86 17.43
CA LEU A 60 4.22 9.00 17.78
C LEU A 60 4.46 8.39 19.16
N ASN A 61 3.53 8.60 20.09
CA ASN A 61 3.56 7.91 21.37
C ASN A 61 3.12 6.47 21.20
N PRO A 62 3.73 5.52 21.94
CA PRO A 62 3.22 4.16 22.00
C PRO A 62 1.78 4.13 22.50
N SER A 63 0.96 3.27 21.92
CA SER A 63 -0.43 3.08 22.31
C SER A 63 -0.88 1.66 22.03
N THR A 64 -1.79 1.14 22.86
CA THR A 64 -2.43 -0.17 22.66
C THR A 64 -3.45 -0.16 21.53
N ASP A 65 -3.98 1.02 21.19
CA ASP A 65 -4.99 1.17 20.14
C ASP A 65 -4.85 2.52 19.38
N TYR A 66 -5.67 2.70 18.36
CA TYR A 66 -5.62 3.88 17.50
C TYR A 66 -6.04 5.18 18.19
N THR A 67 -6.77 5.13 19.30
CA THR A 67 -7.30 6.35 19.97
C THR A 67 -6.19 7.18 20.62
N GLY A 68 -5.06 6.55 20.97
CA GLY A 68 -3.84 7.23 21.43
C GLY A 68 -2.94 7.76 20.33
N GLY A 69 -3.27 7.53 19.05
CA GLY A 69 -2.49 7.93 17.90
C GLY A 69 -2.80 9.34 17.40
N ASN A 70 -2.06 9.74 16.35
CA ASN A 70 -2.33 10.97 15.61
C ASN A 70 -3.44 10.74 14.58
N SER A 71 -4.31 11.73 14.37
CA SER A 71 -5.41 11.60 13.43
C SER A 71 -5.50 12.77 12.44
N VAL A 72 -6.00 12.47 11.26
CA VAL A 72 -6.39 13.44 10.24
C VAL A 72 -7.82 13.15 9.83
N THR A 73 -8.64 14.20 9.83
CA THR A 73 -10.04 14.12 9.40
C THR A 73 -10.19 14.75 8.03
N ILE A 74 -10.87 14.06 7.13
CA ILE A 74 -11.28 14.58 5.82
C ILE A 74 -12.79 14.45 5.68
N THR A 75 -13.40 15.32 4.89
CA THR A 75 -14.84 15.27 4.61
C THR A 75 -15.05 15.17 3.11
N LEU A 76 -15.86 14.20 2.69
CA LEU A 76 -16.15 13.91 1.30
C LEU A 76 -17.66 13.75 1.09
N ASN A 77 -18.17 14.26 -0.04
CA ASN A 77 -19.47 13.88 -0.56
C ASN A 77 -19.52 14.09 -2.07
N LYS A 78 -20.35 13.33 -2.76
CA LYS A 78 -20.74 13.66 -4.15
C LYS A 78 -21.88 14.67 -4.15
N LYS A 79 -21.96 15.51 -5.17
CA LYS A 79 -22.94 16.60 -5.24
C LYS A 79 -24.36 16.11 -5.52
N ASP A 80 -24.47 15.04 -6.31
CA ASP A 80 -25.75 14.44 -6.69
C ASP A 80 -25.61 12.92 -6.91
N ASN A 81 -26.69 12.27 -7.34
CA ASN A 81 -26.74 10.85 -7.60
C ASN A 81 -26.60 10.48 -9.09
N THR A 82 -26.16 11.41 -9.94
CA THR A 82 -26.04 11.18 -11.38
C THR A 82 -25.02 10.07 -11.69
N TYR A 83 -23.96 9.98 -10.88
CA TYR A 83 -22.90 9.00 -11.07
C TYR A 83 -22.55 8.27 -9.77
N ASP A 84 -22.11 7.01 -9.91
CA ASP A 84 -21.40 6.32 -8.85
C ASP A 84 -19.97 6.85 -8.82
N ILE A 85 -19.56 7.32 -7.65
CA ILE A 85 -18.21 7.86 -7.43
C ILE A 85 -17.62 7.13 -6.23
N TYR A 86 -16.36 6.69 -6.39
CA TYR A 86 -15.61 5.94 -5.39
C TYR A 86 -14.41 6.76 -4.93
N GLY A 87 -14.27 6.94 -3.62
CA GLY A 87 -13.12 7.57 -2.98
C GLY A 87 -12.02 6.56 -2.69
N HIS A 88 -10.76 7.02 -2.77
CA HIS A 88 -9.57 6.27 -2.41
C HIS A 88 -8.72 7.15 -1.53
N ILE A 89 -8.44 6.71 -0.31
CA ILE A 89 -7.69 7.49 0.69
C ILE A 89 -6.24 7.03 0.69
N TYR A 90 -5.32 7.98 0.54
CA TYR A 90 -3.88 7.77 0.53
C TYR A 90 -3.21 8.50 1.69
N LEU A 91 -2.11 7.93 2.17
CA LEU A 91 -1.17 8.54 3.07
C LEU A 91 0.11 8.87 2.29
N ASP A 92 0.43 10.14 2.18
CA ASP A 92 1.67 10.62 1.59
C ASP A 92 2.66 10.89 2.73
N ILE A 93 3.67 10.03 2.89
CA ILE A 93 4.67 10.18 3.95
C ILE A 93 5.69 11.24 3.52
N THR A 94 5.82 12.31 4.29
CA THR A 94 6.78 13.39 4.03
C THR A 94 8.11 13.16 4.72
N THR A 95 8.06 12.66 5.95
CA THR A 95 9.25 12.29 6.75
C THR A 95 8.92 11.07 7.59
N ILE A 96 9.89 10.21 7.84
CA ILE A 96 9.78 9.07 8.76
C ILE A 96 11.16 8.70 9.29
N SER A 97 11.24 8.36 10.59
CA SER A 97 12.47 7.85 11.16
C SER A 97 12.76 6.43 10.63
N SER A 98 14.04 6.12 10.42
CA SER A 98 14.46 4.80 9.93
C SER A 98 14.00 3.67 10.84
N ALA A 99 14.00 3.91 12.14
CA ALA A 99 13.55 2.97 13.14
C ALA A 99 12.05 2.66 13.00
N LEU A 100 11.20 3.68 12.80
CA LEU A 100 9.76 3.47 12.59
C LEU A 100 9.47 2.83 11.24
N SER A 101 10.18 3.24 10.18
CA SER A 101 10.07 2.69 8.83
C SER A 101 10.37 1.19 8.77
N SER A 102 11.41 0.73 9.47
CA SER A 102 11.80 -0.69 9.48
C SER A 102 10.99 -1.54 10.46
N SER A 103 10.15 -0.92 11.30
CA SER A 103 9.32 -1.63 12.26
C SER A 103 7.93 -1.95 11.66
N ASN A 104 7.29 -3.00 12.20
CA ASN A 104 5.89 -3.30 11.94
C ASN A 104 4.97 -2.73 13.03
N ALA A 105 5.47 -1.77 13.82
CA ALA A 105 4.73 -1.16 14.90
C ALA A 105 3.88 0.04 14.44
N LEU A 106 4.17 0.62 13.26
CA LEU A 106 3.35 1.67 12.69
C LEU A 106 2.07 1.08 12.10
N LYS A 107 0.94 1.47 12.65
CA LYS A 107 -0.39 1.00 12.23
C LYS A 107 -1.28 2.15 11.80
N TYR A 108 -2.29 1.81 11.00
CA TYR A 108 -3.33 2.76 10.64
C TYR A 108 -4.72 2.15 10.75
N VAL A 109 -5.71 3.01 10.93
CA VAL A 109 -7.12 2.70 10.76
C VAL A 109 -7.81 3.86 10.05
N VAL A 110 -8.75 3.55 9.17
CA VAL A 110 -9.64 4.52 8.53
C VAL A 110 -11.06 4.28 9.02
N LEU A 111 -11.66 5.33 9.58
CA LEU A 111 -13.04 5.30 10.04
C LEU A 111 -13.93 6.13 9.13
N GLU A 112 -15.13 5.64 8.83
CA GLU A 112 -16.26 6.43 8.33
C GLU A 112 -17.16 6.76 9.53
N GLY A 113 -17.09 7.99 10.03
CA GLY A 113 -17.69 8.34 11.32
C GLY A 113 -17.06 7.53 12.44
N THR A 114 -17.80 6.56 13.00
CA THR A 114 -17.30 5.62 14.02
C THR A 114 -17.05 4.21 13.47
N THR A 115 -17.38 3.95 12.22
CA THR A 115 -17.27 2.63 11.61
C THR A 115 -15.89 2.44 10.99
N LYS A 116 -15.20 1.37 11.35
CA LYS A 116 -13.93 0.98 10.73
C LYS A 116 -14.19 0.48 9.30
N ILE A 117 -13.54 1.10 8.31
CA ILE A 117 -13.65 0.72 6.89
C ILE A 117 -12.35 0.13 6.33
N SER A 118 -11.21 0.42 6.97
CA SER A 118 -9.92 -0.16 6.62
C SER A 118 -8.96 -0.08 7.79
N GLU A 119 -8.02 -1.00 7.86
CA GLU A 119 -6.91 -0.99 8.81
C GLU A 119 -5.73 -1.77 8.26
N GLY A 120 -4.54 -1.51 8.79
CA GLY A 120 -3.34 -2.25 8.39
C GLY A 120 -2.08 -1.82 9.12
N THR A 121 -1.00 -2.49 8.77
CA THR A 121 0.36 -2.24 9.26
C THR A 121 1.18 -1.57 8.18
N LEU A 122 1.89 -0.52 8.52
CA LEU A 122 2.75 0.28 7.63
C LEU A 122 4.23 -0.08 7.87
N GLY A 123 4.62 -1.33 7.63
CA GLY A 123 6.02 -1.76 7.68
C GLY A 123 6.73 -1.50 6.35
N GLY A 124 8.02 -1.19 6.39
CA GLY A 124 8.83 -0.95 5.18
C GLY A 124 8.47 0.32 4.40
N VAL A 125 7.68 1.21 4.98
CA VAL A 125 7.28 2.46 4.32
C VAL A 125 8.41 3.49 4.33
N SER A 126 8.44 4.37 3.34
CA SER A 126 9.50 5.37 3.18
C SER A 126 8.95 6.77 2.90
N ALA A 127 9.77 7.78 3.20
CA ALA A 127 9.46 9.17 2.88
C ALA A 127 9.34 9.37 1.36
N SER A 128 8.56 10.35 0.95
CA SER A 128 8.26 10.72 -0.45
C SER A 128 7.45 9.67 -1.23
N ASN A 129 6.88 8.67 -0.54
CA ASN A 129 5.99 7.68 -1.11
C ASN A 129 4.55 7.82 -0.60
N SER A 130 3.62 7.30 -1.40
CA SER A 130 2.18 7.29 -1.14
C SER A 130 1.68 5.87 -0.92
N TYR A 131 0.87 5.68 0.11
CA TYR A 131 0.31 4.39 0.49
C TYR A 131 -1.21 4.46 0.50
N LEU A 132 -1.86 3.56 -0.23
CA LEU A 132 -3.31 3.45 -0.28
C LEU A 132 -3.82 2.88 1.04
N LEU A 133 -4.64 3.63 1.78
CA LEU A 133 -5.16 3.21 3.07
C LEU A 133 -6.59 2.66 2.99
N ALA A 134 -7.41 3.21 2.11
CA ALA A 134 -8.78 2.72 1.88
C ALA A 134 -9.16 2.92 0.42
N VAL A 135 -9.92 1.97 -0.13
CA VAL A 135 -10.20 1.87 -1.56
C VAL A 135 -11.69 1.67 -1.82
N ASN A 136 -12.14 2.16 -2.99
CA ASN A 136 -13.49 1.92 -3.48
C ASN A 136 -14.61 2.32 -2.50
N ILE A 137 -14.40 3.39 -1.73
CA ILE A 137 -15.38 3.94 -0.79
C ILE A 137 -16.52 4.57 -1.59
N PRO A 138 -17.77 4.06 -1.55
CA PRO A 138 -18.87 4.66 -2.26
C PRO A 138 -19.20 6.03 -1.67
N LEU A 139 -19.01 7.10 -2.45
CA LEU A 139 -19.32 8.45 -1.95
C LEU A 139 -20.82 8.69 -1.89
N LYS A 140 -21.27 9.28 -0.78
CA LYS A 140 -22.66 9.65 -0.50
C LYS A 140 -22.91 11.11 -0.89
N THR A 141 -24.16 11.49 -1.10
CA THR A 141 -24.55 12.90 -1.28
C THR A 141 -24.53 13.68 0.04
N ILE A 142 -24.61 12.97 1.15
CA ILE A 142 -24.48 13.54 2.50
C ILE A 142 -22.99 13.69 2.80
N SER A 143 -22.61 14.86 3.31
CA SER A 143 -21.24 15.13 3.77
C SER A 143 -20.83 14.09 4.81
N THR A 144 -19.82 13.28 4.46
CA THR A 144 -19.37 12.17 5.27
C THR A 144 -17.93 12.42 5.73
N THR A 145 -17.72 12.25 7.02
CA THR A 145 -16.41 12.43 7.65
C THR A 145 -15.65 11.11 7.70
N TYR A 146 -14.41 11.14 7.23
CA TYR A 146 -13.46 10.04 7.32
C TYR A 146 -12.29 10.48 8.20
N THR A 147 -11.91 9.63 9.15
CA THR A 147 -10.79 9.89 10.07
C THR A 147 -9.73 8.81 9.87
N VAL A 148 -8.52 9.23 9.54
CA VAL A 148 -7.34 8.36 9.46
C VAL A 148 -6.56 8.53 10.74
N TYR A 149 -6.35 7.44 11.47
CA TYR A 149 -5.49 7.38 12.63
C TYR A 149 -4.18 6.68 12.27
N LEU A 150 -3.09 7.21 12.79
CA LEU A 150 -1.77 6.57 12.78
C LEU A 150 -1.30 6.44 14.22
N TRP A 151 -0.85 5.24 14.60
CA TRP A 151 -0.29 5.03 15.94
C TRP A 151 0.88 4.06 15.91
N PHE A 152 1.69 4.14 16.95
CA PHE A 152 2.75 3.21 17.24
C PHE A 152 2.21 2.13 18.19
N ASP A 153 2.13 0.87 17.70
CA ASP A 153 1.59 -0.25 18.47
C ASP A 153 2.61 -0.74 19.50
N GLU A 154 2.36 -0.43 20.78
CA GLU A 154 3.23 -0.81 21.88
C GLU A 154 3.19 -2.32 22.19
N THR A 155 2.18 -3.05 21.68
CA THR A 155 2.08 -4.51 21.88
C THR A 155 3.07 -5.28 21.02
N ASN A 156 3.70 -4.62 20.04
CA ASN A 156 4.73 -5.23 19.23
C ASN A 156 6.02 -5.39 20.07
N SER A 157 6.47 -6.63 20.26
CA SER A 157 7.64 -6.97 21.08
C SER A 157 8.97 -6.36 20.62
N ASN A 158 9.00 -5.83 19.39
CA ASN A 158 10.12 -5.08 18.83
C ASN A 158 9.92 -3.56 18.99
N ALA A 159 9.10 -3.15 19.96
CA ALA A 159 8.79 -1.75 20.21
C ALA A 159 10.07 -0.94 20.40
N LEU A 160 10.24 0.05 19.53
CA LEU A 160 11.33 1.02 19.57
C LEU A 160 11.19 1.91 20.82
N SER A 161 12.30 2.41 21.33
CA SER A 161 12.23 3.51 22.28
C SER A 161 11.50 4.71 21.65
N ALA A 162 10.57 5.32 22.37
CA ALA A 162 9.72 6.42 21.89
C ALA A 162 10.50 7.62 21.29
N GLU A 163 11.78 7.73 21.59
CA GLU A 163 12.65 8.83 21.16
C GLU A 163 12.91 8.87 19.64
N ASN A 164 12.65 7.78 18.90
CA ASN A 164 12.95 7.66 17.47
C ASN A 164 11.73 7.38 16.59
N THR A 165 10.53 7.67 17.05
CA THR A 165 9.28 7.38 16.34
C THR A 165 8.67 8.62 15.69
N THR A 166 9.45 9.33 14.87
CA THR A 166 8.95 10.53 14.19
C THR A 166 8.37 10.21 12.83
N ILE A 167 7.20 10.80 12.52
CA ILE A 167 6.55 10.75 11.22
C ILE A 167 5.90 12.08 10.88
N GLY A 168 6.03 12.49 9.62
CA GLY A 168 5.25 13.55 9.02
C GLY A 168 4.50 12.98 7.81
N ALA A 169 3.20 13.22 7.73
CA ALA A 169 2.38 12.66 6.68
C ALA A 169 1.21 13.57 6.32
N LYS A 170 0.68 13.39 5.11
CA LYS A 170 -0.52 14.06 4.61
C LYS A 170 -1.52 12.99 4.19
N VAL A 171 -2.78 13.24 4.47
CA VAL A 171 -3.87 12.42 3.94
C VAL A 171 -4.44 13.13 2.72
N ARG A 172 -4.54 12.41 1.61
CA ARG A 172 -5.22 12.89 0.40
C ARG A 172 -6.27 11.88 -0.06
N CYS A 173 -7.19 12.34 -0.89
CA CYS A 173 -8.18 11.48 -1.51
C CYS A 173 -8.11 11.61 -3.03
N GLU A 174 -8.19 10.47 -3.70
CA GLU A 174 -8.50 10.38 -5.13
C GLU A 174 -9.96 9.93 -5.29
N ALA A 175 -10.61 10.33 -6.37
CA ALA A 175 -11.95 9.86 -6.68
C ALA A 175 -12.01 9.31 -8.11
N THR A 176 -12.78 8.25 -8.31
CA THR A 176 -13.00 7.62 -9.61
C THR A 176 -14.47 7.29 -9.84
N MET A 177 -14.91 7.22 -11.10
CA MET A 177 -16.26 6.77 -11.45
C MET A 177 -16.36 5.24 -11.58
N LYS A 178 -15.26 4.52 -11.48
CA LYS A 178 -15.20 3.06 -11.48
C LYS A 178 -14.34 2.59 -10.34
N LYS A 179 -14.67 1.42 -9.80
CA LYS A 179 -13.80 0.75 -8.83
C LYS A 179 -12.45 0.43 -9.48
N ILE A 180 -11.40 0.57 -8.69
CA ILE A 180 -10.06 0.13 -9.04
C ILE A 180 -9.78 -1.24 -8.43
N ASN A 181 -8.77 -1.94 -8.94
CA ASN A 181 -8.39 -3.28 -8.47
C ASN A 181 -7.25 -3.23 -7.42
N ASP A 182 -6.86 -2.04 -7.01
CA ASP A 182 -5.83 -1.88 -5.98
C ASP A 182 -6.39 -2.26 -4.61
N GLU A 183 -5.52 -2.75 -3.73
CA GLU A 183 -5.85 -3.12 -2.36
C GLU A 183 -5.19 -2.14 -1.38
N PRO A 184 -5.77 -1.91 -0.19
CA PRO A 184 -5.14 -1.13 0.85
C PRO A 184 -3.76 -1.70 1.22
N TYR A 185 -2.79 -0.81 1.42
CA TYR A 185 -1.46 -1.21 1.82
C TYR A 185 -1.47 -1.79 3.23
N THR A 186 -0.95 -2.97 3.36
CA THR A 186 -0.66 -3.59 4.66
C THR A 186 0.45 -4.61 4.49
N VAL A 187 1.35 -4.69 5.44
CA VAL A 187 2.33 -5.76 5.50
C VAL A 187 1.60 -7.04 5.91
N SER A 188 1.74 -8.11 5.14
CA SER A 188 1.16 -9.40 5.49
C SER A 188 1.89 -10.02 6.69
N ILE A 189 1.22 -10.85 7.48
CA ILE A 189 1.83 -11.56 8.62
C ILE A 189 3.10 -12.34 8.19
N LEU A 190 3.08 -12.94 7.02
CA LEU A 190 4.24 -13.66 6.47
C LEU A 190 5.36 -12.69 6.06
N SER A 191 5.05 -11.56 5.45
CA SER A 191 6.02 -10.51 5.14
C SER A 191 6.64 -9.95 6.40
N GLU A 192 5.84 -9.66 7.43
CA GLU A 192 6.32 -9.23 8.74
C GLU A 192 7.32 -10.22 9.33
N LYS A 193 7.01 -11.51 9.26
CA LYS A 193 7.91 -12.55 9.77
C LYS A 193 9.24 -12.58 9.03
N ILE A 194 9.24 -12.44 7.70
CA ILE A 194 10.48 -12.39 6.89
C ILE A 194 11.30 -11.15 7.26
N ILE A 195 10.66 -9.97 7.36
CA ILE A 195 11.30 -8.72 7.74
C ILE A 195 11.91 -8.84 9.15
N ASN A 196 11.17 -9.38 10.10
CA ASN A 196 11.61 -9.54 11.48
C ASN A 196 12.79 -10.52 11.61
N LEU A 197 12.75 -11.66 10.91
CA LEU A 197 13.87 -12.58 10.85
C LEU A 197 15.13 -11.89 10.31
N TYR A 198 15.01 -11.21 9.18
CA TYR A 198 16.12 -10.48 8.59
C TYR A 198 16.65 -9.40 9.55
N ASN A 199 15.79 -8.58 10.15
CA ASN A 199 16.20 -7.48 11.02
C ASN A 199 16.84 -7.95 12.34
N ALA A 200 16.44 -9.10 12.87
CA ALA A 200 16.99 -9.66 14.12
C ALA A 200 18.40 -10.22 13.97
N SER A 201 18.84 -10.57 12.77
CA SER A 201 20.12 -11.21 12.52
C SER A 201 21.27 -10.22 12.33
N THR A 202 22.51 -10.68 12.52
CA THR A 202 23.73 -9.94 12.16
C THR A 202 23.93 -10.01 10.65
N LYS A 203 24.19 -8.86 10.02
CA LYS A 203 24.42 -8.78 8.58
C LYS A 203 25.90 -8.93 8.23
N ASN A 204 26.17 -9.68 7.18
CA ASN A 204 27.49 -9.85 6.58
C ASN A 204 27.48 -9.14 5.21
N PRO A 205 28.10 -7.94 5.10
CA PRO A 205 28.13 -7.23 3.82
C PRO A 205 29.04 -7.95 2.82
N VAL A 206 28.57 -8.11 1.59
CA VAL A 206 29.35 -8.62 0.47
C VAL A 206 29.25 -7.64 -0.69
N THR A 207 30.40 -7.14 -1.15
CA THR A 207 30.45 -6.22 -2.29
C THR A 207 30.78 -7.00 -3.56
N ASN A 208 29.94 -6.83 -4.59
CA ASN A 208 30.13 -7.40 -5.90
C ASN A 208 29.85 -6.32 -6.95
N ASP A 209 30.75 -6.12 -7.90
CA ASP A 209 30.63 -5.08 -8.96
C ASP A 209 30.23 -3.69 -8.43
N SER A 210 30.88 -3.25 -7.32
CA SER A 210 30.61 -1.97 -6.63
C SER A 210 29.23 -1.88 -5.94
N ILE A 211 28.46 -2.97 -5.86
CA ILE A 211 27.20 -3.05 -5.14
C ILE A 211 27.41 -3.87 -3.88
N THR A 212 27.00 -3.33 -2.74
CA THR A 212 27.07 -4.02 -1.45
C THR A 212 25.72 -4.61 -1.09
N TYR A 213 25.68 -5.93 -0.95
CA TYR A 213 24.51 -6.67 -0.49
C TYR A 213 24.69 -7.02 0.99
N GLN A 214 23.57 -7.04 1.73
CA GLN A 214 23.54 -7.39 3.14
C GLN A 214 22.99 -8.80 3.29
N TYR A 215 23.86 -9.72 3.71
CA TYR A 215 23.52 -11.14 3.90
C TYR A 215 23.27 -11.47 5.36
N ASP A 216 22.18 -12.16 5.64
CA ASP A 216 21.92 -12.89 6.86
C ASP A 216 22.19 -14.36 6.62
N THR A 217 23.29 -14.86 7.17
CA THR A 217 23.69 -16.26 7.01
C THR A 217 22.96 -17.22 7.93
N ALA A 218 22.32 -16.71 9.00
CA ALA A 218 21.60 -17.55 9.97
C ALA A 218 20.28 -18.07 9.36
N ASP A 219 19.50 -17.18 8.74
CA ASP A 219 18.20 -17.50 8.16
C ASP A 219 18.22 -17.59 6.63
N SER A 220 19.41 -17.47 6.03
CA SER A 220 19.59 -17.48 4.56
C SER A 220 18.79 -16.38 3.86
N LEU A 221 18.79 -15.18 4.42
CA LEU A 221 18.13 -14.00 3.88
C LEU A 221 19.15 -12.98 3.38
N MET A 222 18.80 -12.23 2.35
CA MET A 222 19.60 -11.13 1.84
C MET A 222 18.72 -9.96 1.47
N GLN A 223 19.26 -8.75 1.57
CA GLN A 223 18.61 -7.57 1.01
C GLN A 223 19.21 -7.23 -0.34
N ASP A 224 18.36 -7.09 -1.37
CA ASP A 224 18.78 -6.64 -2.69
C ASP A 224 18.87 -5.10 -2.77
N ILE A 225 19.37 -4.59 -3.91
CA ILE A 225 19.54 -3.15 -4.14
C ILE A 225 18.22 -2.38 -4.15
N GLY A 226 17.10 -3.04 -4.38
CA GLY A 226 15.75 -2.46 -4.32
C GLY A 226 15.18 -2.44 -2.89
N GLY A 227 15.90 -2.95 -1.90
CA GLY A 227 15.45 -3.04 -0.52
C GLY A 227 14.63 -4.28 -0.20
N ASN A 228 14.34 -5.15 -1.18
CA ASN A 228 13.58 -6.37 -0.96
C ASN A 228 14.42 -7.41 -0.19
N ILE A 229 13.75 -8.18 0.67
CA ILE A 229 14.39 -9.24 1.45
C ILE A 229 14.10 -10.57 0.78
N ARG A 230 15.15 -11.28 0.37
CA ARG A 230 15.05 -12.54 -0.39
C ARG A 230 15.71 -13.70 0.34
N TYR A 231 15.13 -14.89 0.22
CA TYR A 231 15.85 -16.11 0.53
C TYR A 231 16.92 -16.37 -0.53
N TYR A 232 18.12 -16.78 -0.10
CA TYR A 232 19.23 -17.12 -0.98
C TYR A 232 19.84 -18.48 -0.65
N GLY A 233 20.71 -18.97 -1.54
CA GLY A 233 21.40 -20.24 -1.39
C GLY A 233 20.69 -21.41 -2.08
N LYS A 234 21.33 -22.56 -2.07
CA LYS A 234 20.87 -23.77 -2.79
C LYS A 234 19.63 -24.38 -2.16
N ASN A 235 19.54 -24.35 -0.83
CA ASN A 235 18.46 -24.99 -0.09
C ASN A 235 18.15 -24.26 1.23
N PRO A 236 17.63 -23.02 1.17
CA PRO A 236 17.21 -22.30 2.37
C PRO A 236 15.99 -22.97 3.02
N ASN A 237 15.82 -22.77 4.33
CA ASN A 237 14.63 -23.25 5.06
C ASN A 237 13.46 -22.27 4.85
N ASN A 238 12.88 -22.30 3.65
CA ASN A 238 11.86 -21.36 3.19
C ASN A 238 10.55 -22.03 2.74
N TYR A 239 10.26 -23.22 3.27
CA TYR A 239 9.05 -23.96 2.93
C TYR A 239 7.86 -23.55 3.82
N ILE A 240 6.68 -23.53 3.23
CA ILE A 240 5.41 -23.25 3.91
C ILE A 240 4.31 -24.15 3.35
N TYR A 241 3.44 -24.63 4.22
CA TYR A 241 2.17 -25.21 3.80
C TYR A 241 1.18 -24.10 3.50
N TYR A 242 0.57 -24.15 2.30
CA TYR A 242 -0.40 -23.15 1.82
C TYR A 242 -1.52 -23.85 1.05
N ASN A 243 -2.64 -23.14 0.85
CA ASN A 243 -3.83 -23.65 0.18
C ASN A 243 -4.32 -24.99 0.80
N CYS A 244 -4.50 -24.98 2.11
CA CYS A 244 -4.87 -26.14 2.89
C CYS A 244 -6.38 -26.38 2.87
N SER A 245 -6.81 -27.63 2.72
CA SER A 245 -8.20 -28.07 2.97
C SER A 245 -8.54 -28.07 4.47
N ASP A 246 -7.52 -28.20 5.33
CA ASP A 246 -7.62 -28.13 6.78
C ASP A 246 -6.40 -27.42 7.36
N TYR A 247 -6.58 -26.17 7.79
CA TYR A 247 -5.52 -25.37 8.42
C TYR A 247 -5.25 -25.74 9.87
N SER A 248 -6.11 -26.51 10.53
CA SER A 248 -5.87 -27.02 11.88
C SER A 248 -4.98 -28.27 11.88
N ASN A 249 -4.87 -28.95 10.72
CA ASN A 249 -4.05 -30.15 10.52
C ASN A 249 -3.24 -30.01 9.23
N GLN A 250 -2.18 -29.21 9.26
CA GLN A 250 -1.33 -28.91 8.10
C GLN A 250 -0.33 -30.05 7.83
N THR A 251 -0.62 -30.82 6.81
CA THR A 251 0.22 -31.95 6.35
C THR A 251 0.33 -31.91 4.83
N SER A 252 1.20 -32.73 4.26
CA SER A 252 1.31 -32.90 2.79
C SER A 252 0.06 -33.47 2.14
N SER A 253 -0.85 -34.05 2.90
CA SER A 253 -2.14 -34.57 2.39
C SER A 253 -3.26 -33.54 2.44
N THR A 254 -3.15 -32.52 3.29
CA THR A 254 -4.16 -31.49 3.47
C THR A 254 -3.75 -30.15 2.89
N CYS A 255 -2.49 -29.93 2.55
CA CYS A 255 -1.93 -28.68 2.07
C CYS A 255 -1.01 -28.88 0.87
N GLU A 256 -0.85 -27.84 0.09
CA GLU A 256 0.21 -27.72 -0.90
C GLU A 256 1.51 -27.23 -0.26
N LEU A 257 2.66 -27.75 -0.70
CA LEU A 257 3.96 -27.26 -0.28
C LEU A 257 4.42 -26.14 -1.19
N TRP A 258 4.71 -24.98 -0.61
CA TRP A 258 5.20 -23.80 -1.31
C TRP A 258 6.55 -23.35 -0.75
N ARG A 259 7.30 -22.61 -1.55
CA ARG A 259 8.54 -21.95 -1.13
C ARG A 259 8.33 -20.45 -1.08
N ILE A 260 8.84 -19.81 -0.04
CA ILE A 260 8.88 -18.37 0.11
C ILE A 260 10.09 -17.85 -0.68
N ILE A 261 9.87 -16.99 -1.66
CA ILE A 261 10.95 -16.32 -2.41
C ILE A 261 11.51 -15.17 -1.58
N GLY A 262 10.66 -14.45 -0.90
CA GLY A 262 11.04 -13.30 -0.08
C GLY A 262 9.88 -12.35 0.19
N GLU A 263 10.24 -11.19 0.67
CA GLU A 263 9.35 -10.02 0.85
C GLU A 263 9.67 -8.99 -0.23
N PHE A 264 8.61 -8.45 -0.86
CA PHE A 264 8.68 -7.47 -1.95
C PHE A 264 7.55 -6.47 -1.78
N ASP A 265 7.88 -5.20 -1.59
CA ASP A 265 6.89 -4.12 -1.44
C ASP A 265 5.81 -4.42 -0.38
N GLY A 266 6.21 -4.95 0.79
CA GLY A 266 5.30 -5.29 1.87
C GLY A 266 4.56 -6.62 1.69
N LYS A 267 4.84 -7.39 0.63
CA LYS A 267 4.14 -8.64 0.30
C LYS A 267 5.09 -9.83 0.23
N ALA A 268 4.68 -10.95 0.81
CA ALA A 268 5.40 -12.21 0.65
C ALA A 268 5.16 -12.79 -0.75
N LYS A 269 6.24 -13.13 -1.45
CA LYS A 269 6.18 -13.81 -2.74
C LYS A 269 6.43 -15.30 -2.56
N LEU A 270 5.51 -16.11 -3.07
CA LEU A 270 5.53 -17.55 -2.98
C LEU A 270 5.67 -18.20 -4.36
N ILE A 271 6.27 -19.39 -4.40
CA ILE A 271 6.28 -20.27 -5.57
C ILE A 271 5.90 -21.69 -5.12
N ARG A 272 5.06 -22.36 -5.90
CA ARG A 272 4.71 -23.75 -5.64
C ARG A 272 5.94 -24.65 -5.76
N ASN A 273 6.13 -25.56 -4.79
CA ASN A 273 7.28 -26.47 -4.79
C ASN A 273 7.17 -27.57 -5.84
N GLU A 274 5.95 -27.96 -6.21
CA GLU A 274 5.70 -29.00 -7.20
C GLU A 274 5.62 -28.45 -8.62
N ILE A 275 6.18 -29.19 -9.58
CA ILE A 275 6.07 -28.89 -11.01
C ILE A 275 4.63 -29.24 -11.45
N LEU A 276 3.92 -28.28 -12.06
CA LEU A 276 2.54 -28.45 -12.56
C LEU A 276 2.41 -29.36 -13.80
N GLY A 277 3.46 -30.06 -14.17
CA GLY A 277 3.53 -30.95 -15.34
C GLY A 277 4.32 -30.32 -16.50
N VAL A 278 4.81 -31.19 -17.38
CA VAL A 278 5.38 -30.79 -18.68
C VAL A 278 4.24 -30.94 -19.69
N TYR A 279 3.83 -29.84 -20.31
CA TYR A 279 2.88 -29.86 -21.41
C TYR A 279 3.61 -30.12 -22.71
#